data_627aa41b09ab27022c012113feddf268
#
_entry.id   627aa41b09ab27022c012113feddf268
#
_cell.length_a   1.000
_cell.length_b   1.000
_cell.length_c   1.000
_cell.angle_alpha   90.00
_cell.angle_beta   90.00
_cell.angle_gamma   90.00
#
_symmetry.space_group_name_H-M   'P 1'
#
loop_
_entity.id
_entity.type
_entity.pdbx_description
1 polymer ?
#
loop_
_entity_poly.entity_id
_entity_poly.type
_entity_poly.pdbx_seq_one_letter_code
_entity_poly.pdbx_strand_id
1 'polypeptide(L)'
;MEERRKLLLKNAQKIGCDTLVTFEPENLFYMTGFWGEALGILEKNGNTTIITPELEAGRAKEESKNCNVITGERGTGLISTLISKIKKNKVCTDCNNFSIMTSLKKSIPEIISTTDPFYNSRIIKDENEIKILRKGSKIIDEMFELCSEKLHEGQKESELQATLMAYAMEQQMFDTGYKSTLNPLIIAGGPNGALPHAQVTNRKFRKGDLVVVDLTLRYKGYVSDATRTFGIGKVPPQASEAYEIVKESQKLGIKKVKPKENCRDVDFACRKFIEDKNYGNYFIHSTGHGIGLEVHEAPTISYRSETKLEKNMAITVEPGIYIPKNFGIRIEDSLIVQEKPVIMHNFTKELITI
;
A
#
# COMPACT_ATOMS: atom_id res chain seq x y z
N MET A 1 10.95 -17.18 -5.06
CA MET A 1 9.65 -17.83 -5.32
C MET A 1 9.44 -19.10 -4.50
N GLU A 2 10.34 -20.05 -4.49
CA GLU A 2 10.13 -21.32 -3.78
C GLU A 2 9.83 -21.14 -2.28
N GLU A 3 10.61 -20.33 -1.57
CA GLU A 3 10.37 -20.05 -0.15
C GLU A 3 9.00 -19.37 0.11
N ARG A 4 8.56 -18.48 -0.79
CA ARG A 4 7.23 -17.86 -0.71
C ARG A 4 6.11 -18.91 -0.84
N ARG A 5 6.24 -19.85 -1.78
CA ARG A 5 5.27 -20.95 -1.95
C ARG A 5 5.24 -21.88 -0.73
N LYS A 6 6.40 -22.22 -0.16
CA LYS A 6 6.46 -23.00 1.08
C LYS A 6 5.74 -22.27 2.24
N LEU A 7 5.93 -20.95 2.34
CA LEU A 7 5.28 -20.14 3.36
C LEU A 7 3.76 -20.07 3.15
N LEU A 8 3.31 -19.87 1.90
CA LEU A 8 1.89 -19.90 1.52
C LEU A 8 1.24 -21.23 1.91
N LEU A 9 1.87 -22.36 1.55
CA LEU A 9 1.38 -23.71 1.90
C LEU A 9 1.35 -23.93 3.40
N LYS A 10 2.39 -23.53 4.14
CA LYS A 10 2.43 -23.59 5.59
C LYS A 10 1.25 -22.85 6.23
N ASN A 11 0.94 -21.65 5.73
CA ASN A 11 -0.18 -20.85 6.24
C ASN A 11 -1.54 -21.43 5.82
N ALA A 12 -1.67 -21.99 4.62
CA ALA A 12 -2.87 -22.71 4.19
C ALA A 12 -3.14 -23.95 5.05
N GLN A 13 -2.10 -24.70 5.38
CA GLN A 13 -2.22 -25.90 6.21
C GLN A 13 -2.70 -25.60 7.65
N LYS A 14 -2.38 -24.43 8.22
CA LYS A 14 -2.91 -24.00 9.52
C LYS A 14 -4.44 -23.93 9.57
N ILE A 15 -5.08 -23.68 8.42
CA ILE A 15 -6.54 -23.63 8.27
C ILE A 15 -7.09 -24.89 7.60
N GLY A 16 -6.28 -25.94 7.51
CA GLY A 16 -6.66 -27.25 6.99
C GLY A 16 -6.74 -27.35 5.47
N CYS A 17 -6.14 -26.44 4.72
CA CYS A 17 -6.11 -26.46 3.26
C CYS A 17 -4.80 -27.05 2.71
N ASP A 18 -4.91 -27.82 1.65
CA ASP A 18 -3.80 -28.46 0.92
C ASP A 18 -3.54 -27.83 -0.45
N THR A 19 -4.46 -27.01 -0.93
CA THR A 19 -4.39 -26.32 -2.21
C THR A 19 -4.83 -24.88 -2.04
N LEU A 20 -4.04 -23.95 -2.59
CA LEU A 20 -4.36 -22.54 -2.68
C LEU A 20 -4.77 -22.19 -4.12
N VAL A 21 -5.82 -21.41 -4.24
CA VAL A 21 -6.27 -20.82 -5.50
C VAL A 21 -6.32 -19.31 -5.34
N THR A 22 -5.70 -18.58 -6.28
CA THR A 22 -5.72 -17.12 -6.23
C THR A 22 -6.38 -16.51 -7.46
N PHE A 23 -7.16 -15.47 -7.21
CA PHE A 23 -7.82 -14.60 -8.18
C PHE A 23 -7.25 -13.18 -8.14
N GLU A 24 -6.65 -12.77 -7.00
CA GLU A 24 -6.13 -11.42 -6.84
C GLU A 24 -4.74 -11.31 -7.48
N PRO A 25 -4.51 -10.28 -8.32
CA PRO A 25 -3.24 -10.10 -9.06
C PRO A 25 -2.01 -10.01 -8.15
N GLU A 26 -2.14 -9.36 -6.99
CA GLU A 26 -1.08 -9.22 -6.01
C GLU A 26 -0.64 -10.58 -5.46
N ASN A 27 -1.60 -11.44 -5.15
CA ASN A 27 -1.33 -12.79 -4.63
C ASN A 27 -0.78 -13.70 -5.72
N LEU A 28 -1.28 -13.57 -6.96
CA LEU A 28 -0.72 -14.28 -8.12
C LEU A 28 0.75 -13.88 -8.33
N PHE A 29 1.04 -12.58 -8.32
CA PHE A 29 2.40 -12.07 -8.46
C PHE A 29 3.31 -12.55 -7.33
N TYR A 30 2.86 -12.51 -6.07
CA TYR A 30 3.61 -13.02 -4.92
C TYR A 30 3.98 -14.50 -5.10
N MET A 31 3.05 -15.30 -5.61
CA MET A 31 3.18 -16.73 -5.79
C MET A 31 4.02 -17.11 -7.02
N THR A 32 3.97 -16.32 -8.10
CA THR A 32 4.47 -16.74 -9.43
C THR A 32 5.50 -15.78 -10.03
N GLY A 33 5.47 -14.51 -9.68
CA GLY A 33 6.22 -13.41 -10.32
C GLY A 33 5.54 -12.87 -11.58
N PHE A 34 4.39 -13.39 -11.98
CA PHE A 34 3.61 -12.91 -13.12
C PHE A 34 2.48 -11.99 -12.66
N TRP A 35 2.34 -10.86 -13.33
CA TRP A 35 1.26 -9.89 -13.13
C TRP A 35 0.45 -9.75 -14.41
N GLY A 36 -0.75 -10.31 -14.43
CA GLY A 36 -1.62 -10.27 -15.61
C GLY A 36 -2.98 -10.91 -15.35
N GLU A 37 -3.81 -10.99 -16.40
CA GLU A 37 -5.11 -11.64 -16.32
C GLU A 37 -4.95 -13.16 -16.23
N ALA A 38 -4.97 -13.69 -15.00
CA ALA A 38 -4.81 -15.12 -14.78
C ALA A 38 -5.33 -15.56 -13.40
N LEU A 39 -5.48 -16.86 -13.24
CA LEU A 39 -5.74 -17.55 -11.98
C LEU A 39 -4.52 -18.38 -11.60
N GLY A 40 -4.27 -18.53 -10.32
CA GLY A 40 -3.15 -19.34 -9.83
C GLY A 40 -3.61 -20.53 -9.00
N ILE A 41 -2.94 -21.68 -9.16
CA ILE A 41 -3.10 -22.86 -8.29
C ILE A 41 -1.73 -23.16 -7.67
N LEU A 42 -1.69 -23.38 -6.37
CA LEU A 42 -0.54 -23.91 -5.66
C LEU A 42 -0.96 -25.17 -4.90
N GLU A 43 -0.43 -26.31 -5.31
CA GLU A 43 -0.73 -27.60 -4.70
C GLU A 43 0.23 -27.92 -3.54
N LYS A 44 -0.17 -28.82 -2.64
CA LYS A 44 0.61 -29.28 -1.47
C LYS A 44 2.03 -29.73 -1.79
N ASN A 45 2.24 -30.31 -2.97
CA ASN A 45 3.56 -30.77 -3.44
C ASN A 45 4.45 -29.64 -3.98
N GLY A 46 3.97 -28.38 -3.96
CA GLY A 46 4.66 -27.19 -4.47
C GLY A 46 4.43 -26.93 -5.96
N ASN A 47 3.73 -27.80 -6.68
CA ASN A 47 3.38 -27.55 -8.08
C ASN A 47 2.54 -26.28 -8.18
N THR A 48 2.94 -25.40 -9.10
CA THR A 48 2.28 -24.12 -9.32
C THR A 48 1.81 -24.04 -10.76
N THR A 49 0.53 -23.77 -10.94
CA THR A 49 -0.08 -23.63 -12.28
C THR A 49 -0.70 -22.23 -12.41
N ILE A 50 -0.43 -21.59 -13.53
CA ILE A 50 -1.08 -20.35 -13.99
C ILE A 50 -2.09 -20.75 -15.06
N ILE A 51 -3.33 -20.28 -14.91
CA ILE A 51 -4.40 -20.42 -15.89
C ILE A 51 -4.68 -19.05 -16.45
N THR A 52 -4.49 -18.86 -17.75
CA THR A 52 -4.55 -17.53 -18.38
C THR A 52 -5.19 -17.60 -19.76
N PRO A 53 -5.76 -16.51 -20.31
CA PRO A 53 -6.14 -16.46 -21.70
C PRO A 53 -4.93 -16.65 -22.63
N GLU A 54 -5.17 -17.15 -23.86
CA GLU A 54 -4.11 -17.36 -24.85
C GLU A 54 -3.27 -16.09 -25.10
N LEU A 55 -3.91 -14.90 -25.08
CA LEU A 55 -3.24 -13.61 -25.29
C LEU A 55 -2.16 -13.28 -24.25
N GLU A 56 -2.26 -13.81 -23.02
CA GLU A 56 -1.30 -13.59 -21.93
C GLU A 56 -0.30 -14.75 -21.78
N ALA A 57 -0.53 -15.88 -22.45
CA ALA A 57 0.24 -17.11 -22.23
C ALA A 57 1.74 -16.94 -22.50
N GLY A 58 2.10 -16.14 -23.50
CA GLY A 58 3.51 -15.83 -23.83
C GLY A 58 4.20 -15.12 -22.66
N ARG A 59 3.62 -14.01 -22.19
CA ARG A 59 4.14 -13.25 -21.05
C ARG A 59 4.18 -14.10 -19.77
N ALA A 60 3.11 -14.86 -19.49
CA ALA A 60 3.06 -15.71 -18.32
C ALA A 60 4.19 -16.76 -18.29
N LYS A 61 4.55 -17.34 -19.45
CA LYS A 61 5.67 -18.28 -19.56
C LYS A 61 7.03 -17.60 -19.35
N GLU A 62 7.21 -16.39 -19.85
CA GLU A 62 8.46 -15.64 -19.75
C GLU A 62 8.71 -15.07 -18.35
N GLU A 63 7.70 -14.44 -17.77
CA GLU A 63 7.82 -13.70 -16.51
C GLU A 63 7.73 -14.61 -15.28
N SER A 64 6.93 -15.68 -15.32
CA SER A 64 6.73 -16.55 -14.16
C SER A 64 7.93 -17.43 -13.85
N LYS A 65 8.07 -17.81 -12.58
CA LYS A 65 9.21 -18.61 -12.08
C LYS A 65 8.75 -20.02 -11.71
N ASN A 66 9.20 -21.02 -12.46
CA ASN A 66 8.91 -22.45 -12.21
C ASN A 66 7.39 -22.70 -12.07
N CYS A 67 6.62 -22.25 -13.06
CA CYS A 67 5.17 -22.46 -13.14
C CYS A 67 4.82 -23.27 -14.39
N ASN A 68 3.78 -24.09 -14.28
CA ASN A 68 3.09 -24.63 -15.43
C ASN A 68 2.07 -23.60 -15.93
N VAL A 69 2.12 -23.22 -17.20
CA VAL A 69 1.18 -22.26 -17.79
C VAL A 69 0.24 -23.02 -18.72
N ILE A 70 -1.04 -22.93 -18.46
CA ILE A 70 -2.11 -23.50 -19.29
C ILE A 70 -3.07 -22.40 -19.72
N THR A 71 -3.69 -22.58 -20.88
CA THR A 71 -4.64 -21.61 -21.41
C THR A 71 -6.07 -22.05 -21.19
N GLY A 72 -6.96 -21.08 -21.09
CA GLY A 72 -8.40 -21.23 -21.01
C GLY A 72 -9.11 -20.10 -21.75
N GLU A 73 -10.36 -20.30 -22.10
CA GLU A 73 -11.17 -19.23 -22.65
C GLU A 73 -11.35 -18.11 -21.62
N ARG A 74 -11.33 -16.88 -22.08
CA ARG A 74 -11.47 -15.69 -21.23
C ARG A 74 -12.82 -15.69 -20.47
N GLY A 75 -12.81 -15.12 -19.27
CA GLY A 75 -14.01 -15.04 -18.44
C GLY A 75 -14.36 -16.38 -17.77
N THR A 76 -15.56 -16.89 -17.98
CA THR A 76 -16.05 -18.13 -17.32
C THR A 76 -15.26 -19.38 -17.74
N GLY A 77 -14.61 -19.36 -18.90
CA GLY A 77 -13.77 -20.45 -19.38
C GLY A 77 -12.53 -20.66 -18.51
N LEU A 78 -11.92 -19.58 -17.97
CA LEU A 78 -10.81 -19.72 -17.02
C LEU A 78 -11.26 -20.45 -15.75
N ILE A 79 -12.48 -20.16 -15.26
CA ILE A 79 -13.05 -20.81 -14.07
C ILE A 79 -13.33 -22.28 -14.33
N SER A 80 -13.87 -22.60 -15.51
CA SER A 80 -14.11 -24.00 -15.93
C SER A 80 -12.81 -24.79 -16.02
N THR A 81 -11.76 -24.18 -16.58
CA THR A 81 -10.42 -24.75 -16.63
C THR A 81 -9.84 -24.95 -15.22
N LEU A 82 -9.98 -23.96 -14.34
CA LEU A 82 -9.58 -24.05 -12.93
C LEU A 82 -10.24 -25.25 -12.24
N ILE A 83 -11.56 -25.37 -12.34
CA ILE A 83 -12.32 -26.47 -11.73
C ILE A 83 -11.84 -27.83 -12.24
N SER A 84 -11.54 -27.94 -13.55
CA SER A 84 -11.04 -29.20 -14.14
C SER A 84 -9.66 -29.63 -13.62
N LYS A 85 -8.86 -28.68 -13.11
CA LYS A 85 -7.49 -28.92 -12.62
C LYS A 85 -7.42 -29.17 -11.11
N ILE A 86 -8.41 -28.71 -10.36
CA ILE A 86 -8.45 -28.94 -8.92
C ILE A 86 -8.89 -30.37 -8.64
N LYS A 87 -8.00 -31.14 -8.03
CA LYS A 87 -8.35 -32.46 -7.49
C LYS A 87 -9.22 -32.26 -6.23
N LYS A 88 -9.94 -33.30 -5.77
CA LYS A 88 -10.76 -33.28 -4.53
C LYS A 88 -9.88 -33.10 -3.29
N ASN A 89 -9.35 -31.90 -3.07
CA ASN A 89 -8.52 -31.51 -1.93
C ASN A 89 -9.23 -30.42 -1.15
N LYS A 90 -8.81 -30.19 0.09
CA LYS A 90 -9.23 -29.03 0.86
C LYS A 90 -8.60 -27.77 0.24
N VAL A 91 -9.43 -26.95 -0.37
CA VAL A 91 -9.01 -25.79 -1.16
C VAL A 91 -9.36 -24.52 -0.40
N CYS A 92 -8.43 -23.57 -0.35
CA CYS A 92 -8.76 -22.20 0.01
C CYS A 92 -8.44 -21.21 -1.12
N THR A 93 -9.16 -20.10 -1.14
CA THR A 93 -9.07 -19.09 -2.20
C THR A 93 -9.29 -17.70 -1.64
N ASP A 94 -8.63 -16.71 -2.23
CA ASP A 94 -8.84 -15.28 -2.00
C ASP A 94 -10.03 -14.70 -2.79
N CYS A 95 -10.73 -15.51 -3.57
CA CYS A 95 -11.90 -15.08 -4.33
C CYS A 95 -12.99 -14.49 -3.41
N ASN A 96 -13.33 -13.24 -3.63
CA ASN A 96 -14.39 -12.51 -2.92
C ASN A 96 -15.64 -12.25 -3.80
N ASN A 97 -15.61 -12.68 -5.06
CA ASN A 97 -16.73 -12.51 -5.97
C ASN A 97 -17.82 -13.55 -5.70
N PHE A 98 -19.02 -13.07 -5.32
CA PHE A 98 -20.15 -13.93 -4.97
C PHE A 98 -20.55 -14.93 -6.06
N SER A 99 -20.63 -14.49 -7.32
CA SER A 99 -21.03 -15.34 -8.44
C SER A 99 -20.01 -16.42 -8.74
N ILE A 100 -18.73 -16.06 -8.69
CA ILE A 100 -17.61 -17.01 -8.88
C ILE A 100 -17.61 -18.02 -7.73
N MET A 101 -17.69 -17.57 -6.48
CA MET A 101 -17.73 -18.46 -5.32
C MET A 101 -18.92 -19.41 -5.33
N THR A 102 -20.08 -18.94 -5.79
CA THR A 102 -21.27 -19.80 -5.96
C THR A 102 -21.01 -20.92 -6.98
N SER A 103 -20.33 -20.59 -8.08
CA SER A 103 -19.94 -21.57 -9.10
C SER A 103 -18.89 -22.56 -8.57
N LEU A 104 -17.87 -22.06 -7.87
CA LEU A 104 -16.83 -22.91 -7.29
C LEU A 104 -17.39 -23.89 -6.26
N LYS A 105 -18.28 -23.45 -5.37
CA LYS A 105 -18.91 -24.30 -4.35
C LYS A 105 -19.76 -25.43 -4.91
N LYS A 106 -20.33 -25.27 -6.10
CA LYS A 106 -21.05 -26.38 -6.78
C LYS A 106 -20.13 -27.55 -7.15
N SER A 107 -18.87 -27.24 -7.50
CA SER A 107 -17.89 -28.25 -7.93
C SER A 107 -16.91 -28.65 -6.82
N ILE A 108 -16.68 -27.75 -5.87
CA ILE A 108 -15.76 -27.91 -4.73
C ILE A 108 -16.51 -27.45 -3.46
N PRO A 109 -17.41 -28.30 -2.90
CA PRO A 109 -18.32 -27.88 -1.81
C PRO A 109 -17.60 -27.37 -0.56
N GLU A 110 -16.41 -27.90 -0.26
CA GLU A 110 -15.61 -27.54 0.93
C GLU A 110 -14.59 -26.41 0.68
N ILE A 111 -14.71 -25.66 -0.44
CA ILE A 111 -13.80 -24.53 -0.70
C ILE A 111 -13.99 -23.43 0.35
N ILE A 112 -12.88 -22.99 0.94
CA ILE A 112 -12.84 -21.93 1.95
C ILE A 112 -12.43 -20.61 1.27
N SER A 113 -13.29 -19.58 1.34
CA SER A 113 -12.91 -18.23 0.92
C SER A 113 -12.22 -17.52 2.09
N THR A 114 -10.93 -17.22 1.93
CA THR A 114 -10.12 -16.51 2.91
C THR A 114 -8.84 -15.94 2.29
N THR A 115 -8.44 -14.78 2.76
CA THR A 115 -7.18 -14.13 2.38
C THR A 115 -6.02 -14.45 3.34
N ASP A 116 -6.30 -15.10 4.48
CA ASP A 116 -5.33 -15.33 5.57
C ASP A 116 -4.00 -15.96 5.13
N PRO A 117 -3.97 -17.02 4.29
CA PRO A 117 -2.70 -17.61 3.87
C PRO A 117 -1.82 -16.62 3.13
N PHE A 118 -2.40 -15.75 2.31
CA PHE A 118 -1.69 -14.75 1.54
C PHE A 118 -1.20 -13.60 2.43
N TYR A 119 -2.08 -13.01 3.22
CA TYR A 119 -1.74 -11.91 4.11
C TYR A 119 -0.68 -12.31 5.13
N ASN A 120 -0.83 -13.45 5.78
CA ASN A 120 0.16 -13.97 6.73
C ASN A 120 1.50 -14.34 6.09
N SER A 121 1.54 -14.55 4.77
CA SER A 121 2.79 -14.81 4.05
C SER A 121 3.47 -13.50 3.59
N ARG A 122 2.69 -12.46 3.30
CA ARG A 122 3.17 -11.18 2.78
C ARG A 122 3.55 -10.19 3.86
N ILE A 123 3.06 -10.38 5.10
CA ILE A 123 3.24 -9.43 6.20
C ILE A 123 4.73 -9.22 6.55
N ILE A 124 5.55 -10.27 6.49
CA ILE A 124 7.01 -10.21 6.70
C ILE A 124 7.70 -10.16 5.34
N LYS A 125 8.41 -9.09 5.08
CA LYS A 125 9.08 -8.85 3.81
C LYS A 125 10.42 -9.58 3.75
N ASP A 126 10.69 -10.27 2.63
CA ASP A 126 12.00 -10.82 2.35
C ASP A 126 13.00 -9.70 1.94
N GLU A 127 14.30 -10.04 1.84
CA GLU A 127 15.33 -9.06 1.50
C GLU A 127 15.15 -8.44 0.12
N ASN A 128 14.61 -9.18 -0.85
CA ASN A 128 14.36 -8.68 -2.20
C ASN A 128 13.18 -7.70 -2.21
N GLU A 129 12.12 -8.00 -1.46
CA GLU A 129 11.00 -7.09 -1.24
C GLU A 129 11.47 -5.78 -0.62
N ILE A 130 12.28 -5.85 0.44
CA ILE A 130 12.85 -4.67 1.11
C ILE A 130 13.72 -3.85 0.15
N LYS A 131 14.52 -4.48 -0.71
CA LYS A 131 15.32 -3.77 -1.73
C LYS A 131 14.44 -3.02 -2.73
N ILE A 132 13.33 -3.62 -3.17
CA ILE A 132 12.39 -2.99 -4.11
C ILE A 132 11.69 -1.80 -3.44
N LEU A 133 11.18 -2.00 -2.21
CA LEU A 133 10.54 -0.94 -1.41
C LEU A 133 11.48 0.26 -1.23
N ARG A 134 12.74 0.03 -0.83
CA ARG A 134 13.75 1.10 -0.68
C ARG A 134 14.03 1.84 -1.99
N LYS A 135 14.07 1.13 -3.12
CA LYS A 135 14.26 1.80 -4.42
C LYS A 135 13.07 2.66 -4.80
N GLY A 136 11.84 2.17 -4.59
CA GLY A 136 10.62 2.95 -4.79
C GLY A 136 10.58 4.19 -3.88
N SER A 137 10.92 4.03 -2.59
CA SER A 137 10.97 5.14 -1.64
C SER A 137 11.99 6.21 -2.03
N LYS A 138 13.14 5.81 -2.60
CA LYS A 138 14.12 6.76 -3.13
C LYS A 138 13.56 7.58 -4.29
N ILE A 139 12.78 6.97 -5.18
CA ILE A 139 12.14 7.69 -6.29
C ILE A 139 11.08 8.66 -5.74
N ILE A 140 10.33 8.29 -4.70
CA ILE A 140 9.41 9.20 -4.00
C ILE A 140 10.16 10.41 -3.42
N ASP A 141 11.34 10.20 -2.81
CA ASP A 141 12.18 11.32 -2.33
C ASP A 141 12.59 12.27 -3.47
N GLU A 142 13.01 11.73 -4.61
CA GLU A 142 13.34 12.49 -5.83
C GLU A 142 12.11 13.27 -6.35
N MET A 143 10.90 12.71 -6.22
CA MET A 143 9.64 13.41 -6.54
C MET A 143 9.33 14.55 -5.57
N PHE A 144 9.63 14.43 -4.28
CA PHE A 144 9.51 15.54 -3.34
C PHE A 144 10.53 16.66 -3.63
N GLU A 145 11.76 16.32 -4.04
CA GLU A 145 12.73 17.30 -4.52
C GLU A 145 12.18 18.06 -5.74
N LEU A 146 11.67 17.34 -6.74
CA LEU A 146 11.02 17.93 -7.91
C LEU A 146 9.80 18.79 -7.51
N CYS A 147 9.00 18.33 -6.53
CA CYS A 147 7.88 19.11 -6.02
C CYS A 147 8.36 20.44 -5.44
N SER A 148 9.43 20.45 -4.63
CA SER A 148 9.98 21.67 -4.03
C SER A 148 10.50 22.67 -5.08
N GLU A 149 10.94 22.19 -6.25
CA GLU A 149 11.40 23.02 -7.35
C GLU A 149 10.26 23.57 -8.24
N LYS A 150 9.17 22.82 -8.38
CA LYS A 150 8.10 23.11 -9.36
C LYS A 150 6.85 23.70 -8.76
N LEU A 151 6.62 23.51 -7.45
CA LEU A 151 5.46 24.08 -6.76
C LEU A 151 5.58 25.61 -6.70
N HIS A 152 4.50 26.33 -7.08
CA HIS A 152 4.48 27.79 -7.00
C HIS A 152 3.06 28.35 -6.84
N GLU A 153 2.96 29.61 -6.36
CA GLU A 153 1.70 30.32 -6.30
C GLU A 153 1.04 30.43 -7.67
N GLY A 154 -0.28 30.25 -7.75
CA GLY A 154 -1.06 30.33 -8.99
C GLY A 154 -1.07 29.07 -9.83
N GLN A 155 -0.22 28.09 -9.56
CA GLN A 155 -0.24 26.76 -10.18
C GLN A 155 -1.46 25.98 -9.73
N LYS A 156 -2.07 25.17 -10.62
CA LYS A 156 -3.17 24.29 -10.25
C LYS A 156 -2.66 22.99 -9.62
N GLU A 157 -3.47 22.40 -8.73
CA GLU A 157 -3.20 21.08 -8.17
C GLU A 157 -2.97 20.04 -9.28
N SER A 158 -3.81 20.05 -10.32
CA SER A 158 -3.71 19.14 -11.47
C SER A 158 -2.45 19.35 -12.32
N GLU A 159 -1.91 20.55 -12.40
CA GLU A 159 -0.67 20.83 -13.13
C GLU A 159 0.56 20.24 -12.40
N LEU A 160 0.59 20.38 -11.07
CA LEU A 160 1.63 19.76 -10.25
C LEU A 160 1.54 18.21 -10.31
N GLN A 161 0.31 17.67 -10.23
CA GLN A 161 0.10 16.21 -10.37
C GLN A 161 0.64 15.69 -11.69
N ALA A 162 0.33 16.36 -12.81
CA ALA A 162 0.80 15.95 -14.13
C ALA A 162 2.34 15.94 -14.20
N THR A 163 3.00 16.96 -13.62
CA THR A 163 4.46 17.04 -13.56
C THR A 163 5.07 15.89 -12.77
N LEU A 164 4.54 15.59 -11.58
CA LEU A 164 5.05 14.52 -10.73
C LEU A 164 4.78 13.13 -11.34
N MET A 165 3.61 12.93 -11.96
CA MET A 165 3.29 11.68 -12.63
C MET A 165 4.16 11.43 -13.86
N ALA A 166 4.50 12.47 -14.65
CA ALA A 166 5.42 12.32 -15.76
C ALA A 166 6.78 11.80 -15.29
N TYR A 167 7.34 12.39 -14.24
CA TYR A 167 8.58 11.92 -13.63
C TYR A 167 8.48 10.49 -13.12
N ALA A 168 7.40 10.17 -12.39
CA ALA A 168 7.18 8.82 -11.87
C ALA A 168 7.19 7.76 -12.99
N MET A 169 6.52 8.03 -14.11
CA MET A 169 6.46 7.13 -15.26
C MET A 169 7.84 6.95 -15.93
N GLU A 170 8.64 8.01 -16.04
CA GLU A 170 10.03 7.94 -16.51
C GLU A 170 10.89 7.05 -15.61
N GLN A 171 10.62 7.04 -14.30
CA GLN A 171 11.28 6.17 -13.32
C GLN A 171 10.65 4.77 -13.21
N GLN A 172 9.71 4.41 -14.10
CA GLN A 172 8.96 3.14 -14.07
C GLN A 172 8.15 2.92 -12.78
N MET A 173 7.68 4.01 -12.18
CA MET A 173 6.65 3.97 -11.15
C MET A 173 5.28 4.27 -11.76
N PHE A 174 4.29 3.54 -11.31
CA PHE A 174 2.94 3.59 -11.87
C PHE A 174 1.90 3.73 -10.76
N ASP A 175 0.70 4.14 -11.17
CA ASP A 175 -0.48 4.12 -10.32
C ASP A 175 -0.71 2.74 -9.70
N THR A 176 -1.15 2.75 -8.45
CA THR A 176 -1.44 1.53 -7.69
C THR A 176 -2.72 0.83 -8.15
N GLY A 177 -3.62 1.53 -8.84
CA GLY A 177 -4.95 1.05 -9.17
C GLY A 177 -5.85 0.91 -7.94
N TYR A 178 -5.59 1.66 -6.87
CA TYR A 178 -6.39 1.61 -5.65
C TYR A 178 -7.83 2.08 -5.91
N LYS A 179 -8.79 1.18 -5.73
CA LYS A 179 -10.18 1.36 -6.19
C LYS A 179 -10.96 2.47 -5.48
N SER A 180 -10.48 2.94 -4.32
CA SER A 180 -11.18 3.96 -3.53
C SER A 180 -10.85 5.40 -3.93
N THR A 181 -9.97 5.61 -4.89
CA THR A 181 -9.63 6.93 -5.42
C THR A 181 -9.57 6.91 -6.93
N LEU A 182 -9.84 8.06 -7.54
CA LEU A 182 -9.66 8.29 -8.98
C LEU A 182 -8.30 8.93 -9.28
N ASN A 183 -7.61 9.43 -8.25
CA ASN A 183 -6.34 10.11 -8.41
C ASN A 183 -5.18 9.17 -8.07
N PRO A 184 -4.12 9.15 -8.89
CA PRO A 184 -2.91 8.40 -8.57
C PRO A 184 -2.11 9.01 -7.42
N LEU A 185 -2.26 10.33 -7.15
CA LEU A 185 -1.58 11.07 -6.10
C LEU A 185 -2.55 12.03 -5.43
N ILE A 186 -2.35 12.31 -4.14
CA ILE A 186 -3.06 13.40 -3.46
C ILE A 186 -2.17 14.64 -3.52
N ILE A 187 -2.68 15.69 -4.15
CA ILE A 187 -2.07 17.02 -4.20
C ILE A 187 -3.17 18.02 -3.90
N ALA A 188 -3.18 18.53 -2.66
CA ALA A 188 -4.31 19.27 -2.14
C ALA A 188 -3.88 20.49 -1.35
N GLY A 189 -4.23 21.69 -1.85
CA GLY A 189 -3.85 22.96 -1.27
C GLY A 189 -4.96 23.62 -0.42
N GLY A 190 -4.59 24.27 0.69
CA GLY A 190 -5.50 25.01 1.54
C GLY A 190 -6.73 24.21 1.96
N PRO A 191 -7.97 24.70 1.73
CA PRO A 191 -9.20 24.01 2.15
C PRO A 191 -9.37 22.60 1.57
N ASN A 192 -8.83 22.28 0.37
CA ASN A 192 -8.85 20.95 -0.19
C ASN A 192 -7.95 19.98 0.59
N GLY A 193 -6.81 20.46 1.09
CA GLY A 193 -5.92 19.70 1.96
C GLY A 193 -6.53 19.28 3.31
N ALA A 194 -7.64 19.91 3.72
CA ALA A 194 -8.40 19.51 4.91
C ALA A 194 -9.15 18.17 4.74
N LEU A 195 -9.11 17.57 3.57
CA LEU A 195 -9.69 16.25 3.26
C LEU A 195 -8.55 15.23 3.19
N PRO A 196 -8.49 14.21 4.08
CA PRO A 196 -7.41 13.22 4.07
C PRO A 196 -7.21 12.51 2.72
N HIS A 197 -8.30 12.20 2.03
CA HIS A 197 -8.32 11.59 0.69
C HIS A 197 -8.84 12.58 -0.35
N ALA A 198 -8.27 13.79 -0.35
CA ALA A 198 -8.63 14.84 -1.30
C ALA A 198 -8.47 14.38 -2.74
N GLN A 199 -9.44 14.74 -3.58
CA GLN A 199 -9.29 14.59 -5.03
C GLN A 199 -8.60 15.83 -5.59
N VAL A 200 -7.67 15.64 -6.52
CA VAL A 200 -6.99 16.73 -7.21
C VAL A 200 -7.99 17.53 -8.04
N THR A 201 -7.87 18.85 -7.98
CA THR A 201 -8.79 19.78 -8.65
C THR A 201 -8.05 20.78 -9.54
N ASN A 202 -8.81 21.69 -10.14
CA ASN A 202 -8.25 22.86 -10.85
C ASN A 202 -8.04 24.08 -9.92
N ARG A 203 -8.14 23.88 -8.58
CA ARG A 203 -7.82 24.95 -7.64
C ARG A 203 -6.39 25.39 -7.81
N LYS A 204 -6.17 26.71 -7.77
CA LYS A 204 -4.83 27.32 -7.80
C LYS A 204 -4.31 27.49 -6.38
N PHE A 205 -3.05 27.18 -6.16
CA PHE A 205 -2.36 27.48 -4.91
C PHE A 205 -2.28 28.99 -4.65
N ARG A 206 -2.44 29.38 -3.40
CA ARG A 206 -2.45 30.77 -2.95
C ARG A 206 -1.47 30.97 -1.82
N LYS A 207 -0.98 32.21 -1.66
CA LYS A 207 -0.18 32.57 -0.47
C LYS A 207 -0.91 32.21 0.82
N GLY A 208 -0.17 31.58 1.75
CA GLY A 208 -0.69 31.08 3.01
C GLY A 208 -1.26 29.68 2.96
N ASP A 209 -1.40 29.05 1.78
CA ASP A 209 -1.81 27.64 1.70
C ASP A 209 -0.74 26.72 2.28
N LEU A 210 -1.19 25.68 2.97
CA LEU A 210 -0.46 24.43 3.09
C LEU A 210 -0.92 23.50 1.96
N VAL A 211 0.03 22.77 1.36
CA VAL A 211 -0.20 21.82 0.27
C VAL A 211 0.23 20.45 0.73
N VAL A 212 -0.72 19.56 0.96
CA VAL A 212 -0.47 18.13 1.21
C VAL A 212 -0.12 17.47 -0.12
N VAL A 213 1.04 16.84 -0.17
CA VAL A 213 1.54 16.04 -1.30
C VAL A 213 1.78 14.63 -0.78
N ASP A 214 0.91 13.71 -1.18
CA ASP A 214 0.95 12.30 -0.80
C ASP A 214 1.17 11.46 -2.06
N LEU A 215 2.27 10.72 -2.05
CA LEU A 215 2.83 10.02 -3.20
C LEU A 215 2.80 8.52 -2.96
N THR A 216 1.68 7.89 -3.36
CA THR A 216 1.46 6.45 -3.26
C THR A 216 1.55 5.80 -4.63
N LEU A 217 2.68 5.22 -4.97
CA LEU A 217 2.98 4.65 -6.30
C LEU A 217 3.60 3.27 -6.23
N ARG A 218 3.50 2.51 -7.32
CA ARG A 218 3.97 1.13 -7.45
C ARG A 218 5.26 1.05 -8.27
N TYR A 219 6.33 0.50 -7.67
CA TYR A 219 7.58 0.16 -8.35
C TYR A 219 7.79 -1.35 -8.35
N LYS A 220 7.91 -1.96 -9.55
CA LYS A 220 8.11 -3.42 -9.70
C LYS A 220 7.13 -4.28 -8.88
N GLY A 221 5.86 -3.89 -8.86
CA GLY A 221 4.80 -4.57 -8.13
C GLY A 221 4.60 -4.10 -6.68
N TYR A 222 5.57 -3.44 -6.05
CA TYR A 222 5.51 -3.01 -4.65
C TYR A 222 5.17 -1.53 -4.51
N VAL A 223 4.33 -1.22 -3.54
CA VAL A 223 3.89 0.14 -3.22
C VAL A 223 4.92 0.85 -2.35
N SER A 224 5.25 2.08 -2.73
CA SER A 224 5.96 3.04 -1.89
C SER A 224 5.02 4.18 -1.57
N ASP A 225 5.06 4.65 -0.31
CA ASP A 225 4.08 5.57 0.25
C ASP A 225 4.74 6.57 1.18
N ALA A 226 4.54 7.85 0.92
CA ALA A 226 5.01 8.93 1.79
C ALA A 226 4.25 10.23 1.53
N THR A 227 4.10 11.02 2.58
CA THR A 227 3.48 12.36 2.53
C THR A 227 4.42 13.43 3.05
N ARG A 228 4.45 14.56 2.33
CA ARG A 228 5.00 15.84 2.82
C ARG A 228 3.97 16.95 2.63
N THR A 229 4.01 17.93 3.52
CA THR A 229 3.19 19.14 3.40
C THR A 229 4.11 20.34 3.19
N PHE A 230 3.83 21.12 2.16
CA PHE A 230 4.58 22.31 1.76
C PHE A 230 3.79 23.59 2.09
N GLY A 231 4.46 24.72 2.22
CA GLY A 231 3.82 26.03 2.39
C GLY A 231 3.96 26.91 1.15
N ILE A 232 2.97 27.75 0.84
CA ILE A 232 3.06 28.76 -0.20
C ILE A 232 3.23 30.14 0.45
N GLY A 233 4.43 30.72 0.29
CA GLY A 233 4.76 32.01 0.91
C GLY A 233 4.65 31.95 2.44
N LYS A 234 4.23 33.06 3.06
CA LYS A 234 4.09 33.13 4.54
C LYS A 234 2.87 32.35 5.01
N VAL A 235 3.12 31.23 5.66
CA VAL A 235 2.09 30.36 6.27
C VAL A 235 1.52 31.02 7.53
N PRO A 236 0.20 30.91 7.80
CA PRO A 236 -0.42 31.41 9.05
C PRO A 236 0.19 30.77 10.30
N PRO A 237 0.33 31.52 11.42
CA PRO A 237 0.94 31.00 12.66
C PRO A 237 0.30 29.71 13.18
N GLN A 238 -1.04 29.61 13.14
CA GLN A 238 -1.77 28.40 13.54
C GLN A 238 -1.38 27.17 12.69
N ALA A 239 -1.20 27.37 11.37
CA ALA A 239 -0.83 26.29 10.47
C ALA A 239 0.64 25.85 10.70
N SER A 240 1.54 26.81 10.97
CA SER A 240 2.93 26.50 11.34
C SER A 240 3.02 25.75 12.67
N GLU A 241 2.22 26.14 13.67
CA GLU A 241 2.14 25.45 14.96
C GLU A 241 1.63 24.02 14.79
N ALA A 242 0.53 23.83 14.03
CA ALA A 242 -0.04 22.53 13.77
C ALA A 242 0.95 21.63 13.00
N TYR A 243 1.75 22.21 12.09
CA TYR A 243 2.80 21.47 11.37
C TYR A 243 3.84 20.89 12.34
N GLU A 244 4.37 21.69 13.26
CA GLU A 244 5.33 21.23 14.26
C GLU A 244 4.75 20.15 15.17
N ILE A 245 3.45 20.26 15.50
CA ILE A 245 2.75 19.24 16.29
C ILE A 245 2.70 17.91 15.52
N VAL A 246 2.33 17.91 14.24
CA VAL A 246 2.30 16.69 13.41
C VAL A 246 3.70 16.09 13.25
N LYS A 247 4.72 16.92 13.02
CA LYS A 247 6.11 16.49 12.90
C LYS A 247 6.62 15.80 14.17
N GLU A 248 6.40 16.39 15.34
CA GLU A 248 6.83 15.77 16.60
C GLU A 248 5.98 14.53 16.94
N SER A 249 4.68 14.54 16.63
CA SER A 249 3.81 13.37 16.76
C SER A 249 4.34 12.18 15.95
N GLN A 250 4.68 12.40 14.69
CA GLN A 250 5.23 11.36 13.81
C GLN A 250 6.55 10.80 14.36
N LYS A 251 7.43 11.66 14.84
CA LYS A 251 8.69 11.27 15.46
C LYS A 251 8.49 10.43 16.73
N LEU A 252 7.48 10.72 17.55
CA LEU A 252 7.12 9.93 18.73
C LEU A 252 6.58 8.56 18.34
N GLY A 253 5.72 8.48 17.31
CA GLY A 253 5.25 7.21 16.75
C GLY A 253 6.41 6.35 16.23
N ILE A 254 7.31 6.90 15.43
CA ILE A 254 8.48 6.17 14.90
C ILE A 254 9.36 5.61 16.02
N LYS A 255 9.55 6.35 17.13
CA LYS A 255 10.31 5.86 18.29
C LYS A 255 9.71 4.60 18.94
N LYS A 256 8.41 4.37 18.76
CA LYS A 256 7.71 3.18 19.26
C LYS A 256 7.85 1.97 18.33
N VAL A 257 8.21 2.18 17.07
CA VAL A 257 8.32 1.11 16.08
C VAL A 257 9.54 0.24 16.39
N LYS A 258 9.28 -0.97 16.91
CA LYS A 258 10.27 -2.03 17.14
C LYS A 258 9.58 -3.39 17.23
N PRO A 259 10.30 -4.52 17.05
CA PRO A 259 9.72 -5.84 17.24
C PRO A 259 9.10 -6.02 18.62
N LYS A 260 7.95 -6.72 18.68
CA LYS A 260 7.13 -7.00 19.87
C LYS A 260 6.31 -5.82 20.44
N GLU A 261 6.51 -4.61 19.97
CA GLU A 261 5.64 -3.48 20.32
C GLU A 261 4.24 -3.68 19.72
N ASN A 262 3.17 -3.24 20.40
CA ASN A 262 1.84 -3.31 19.82
C ASN A 262 1.60 -2.16 18.83
N CYS A 263 0.89 -2.44 17.73
CA CYS A 263 0.51 -1.40 16.76
C CYS A 263 -0.30 -0.27 17.40
N ARG A 264 -1.15 -0.58 18.39
CA ARG A 264 -1.92 0.43 19.15
C ARG A 264 -1.02 1.38 19.95
N ASP A 265 0.16 0.94 20.41
CA ASP A 265 1.06 1.79 21.21
C ASP A 265 1.81 2.78 20.32
N VAL A 266 2.01 2.46 19.04
CA VAL A 266 2.49 3.40 18.02
C VAL A 266 1.44 4.46 17.74
N ASP A 267 0.18 4.06 17.50
CA ASP A 267 -0.94 5.00 17.32
C ASP A 267 -1.14 5.89 18.55
N PHE A 268 -1.12 5.30 19.74
CA PHE A 268 -1.30 6.02 20.99
C PHE A 268 -0.23 7.12 21.17
N ALA A 269 1.03 6.84 20.83
CA ALA A 269 2.10 7.81 20.94
C ALA A 269 1.88 9.04 20.03
N CYS A 270 1.36 8.83 18.82
CA CYS A 270 1.00 9.92 17.92
C CYS A 270 -0.24 10.67 18.40
N ARG A 271 -1.31 9.93 18.63
CA ARG A 271 -2.64 10.47 18.94
C ARG A 271 -2.65 11.26 20.25
N LYS A 272 -2.09 10.69 21.31
CA LYS A 272 -2.02 11.34 22.62
C LYS A 272 -1.29 12.68 22.56
N PHE A 273 -0.20 12.76 21.82
CA PHE A 273 0.53 14.03 21.67
C PHE A 273 -0.30 15.10 20.95
N ILE A 274 -1.02 14.73 19.89
CA ILE A 274 -1.92 15.65 19.16
C ILE A 274 -3.10 16.08 20.06
N GLU A 275 -3.67 15.15 20.84
CA GLU A 275 -4.75 15.44 21.81
C GLU A 275 -4.30 16.42 22.90
N ASP A 276 -3.11 16.22 23.48
CA ASP A 276 -2.53 17.10 24.51
C ASP A 276 -2.26 18.53 24.00
N LYS A 277 -2.21 18.70 22.67
CA LYS A 277 -2.12 20.01 22.01
C LYS A 277 -3.48 20.58 21.57
N ASN A 278 -4.60 19.98 21.99
CA ASN A 278 -5.98 20.36 21.66
C ASN A 278 -6.37 20.18 20.18
N TYR A 279 -5.66 19.33 19.42
CA TYR A 279 -5.97 19.02 18.03
C TYR A 279 -6.56 17.61 17.86
N GLY A 280 -6.87 16.87 18.92
CA GLY A 280 -7.33 15.48 18.86
C GLY A 280 -8.54 15.25 17.94
N ASN A 281 -9.51 16.18 17.95
CA ASN A 281 -10.71 16.10 17.10
C ASN A 281 -10.41 16.20 15.58
N TYR A 282 -9.21 16.61 15.22
CA TYR A 282 -8.77 16.81 13.84
C TYR A 282 -7.84 15.70 13.34
N PHE A 283 -7.50 14.73 14.19
CA PHE A 283 -6.78 13.51 13.77
C PHE A 283 -7.76 12.34 13.64
N ILE A 284 -8.31 12.17 12.45
CA ILE A 284 -9.54 11.41 12.15
C ILE A 284 -9.31 10.05 11.47
N HIS A 285 -8.07 9.61 11.30
CA HIS A 285 -7.72 8.30 10.71
C HIS A 285 -6.75 7.50 11.58
N SER A 286 -6.39 6.30 11.19
CA SER A 286 -5.34 5.49 11.82
C SER A 286 -3.97 6.13 11.62
N THR A 287 -3.02 5.83 12.51
CA THR A 287 -1.65 6.35 12.40
C THR A 287 -0.86 5.71 11.26
N GLY A 288 -1.36 4.63 10.66
CA GLY A 288 -0.69 3.98 9.55
C GLY A 288 -1.19 2.58 9.26
N HIS A 289 -0.53 1.92 8.33
CA HIS A 289 -0.86 0.60 7.83
C HIS A 289 0.39 -0.17 7.37
N GLY A 290 0.24 -1.47 7.13
CA GLY A 290 1.22 -2.25 6.38
C GLY A 290 1.22 -1.88 4.91
N ILE A 291 2.37 -1.95 4.26
CA ILE A 291 2.51 -1.79 2.81
C ILE A 291 3.25 -2.97 2.19
N GLY A 292 3.06 -3.16 0.90
CA GLY A 292 3.74 -4.21 0.15
C GLY A 292 3.26 -4.26 -1.29
N LEU A 293 2.58 -5.32 -1.67
CA LEU A 293 1.94 -5.43 -2.99
C LEU A 293 0.64 -4.63 -3.07
N GLU A 294 0.00 -4.36 -1.94
CA GLU A 294 -1.19 -3.50 -1.83
C GLU A 294 -0.84 -2.22 -1.07
N VAL A 295 -1.63 -1.16 -1.30
CA VAL A 295 -1.51 0.11 -0.57
C VAL A 295 -1.75 -0.14 0.92
N HIS A 296 -2.82 -0.85 1.25
CA HIS A 296 -3.17 -1.18 2.62
C HIS A 296 -3.04 -2.69 2.85
N GLU A 297 -1.98 -3.10 3.53
CA GLU A 297 -1.79 -4.47 4.03
C GLU A 297 -1.88 -4.51 5.57
N ALA A 298 -1.93 -5.70 6.13
CA ALA A 298 -1.71 -5.87 7.56
C ALA A 298 -0.23 -5.55 7.93
N PRO A 299 0.02 -5.03 9.15
CA PRO A 299 -0.95 -4.69 10.18
C PRO A 299 -1.54 -3.27 10.03
N THR A 300 -2.71 -3.03 10.64
CA THR A 300 -3.19 -1.65 10.81
C THR A 300 -2.55 -1.04 12.07
N ILE A 301 -2.01 0.17 11.94
CA ILE A 301 -1.42 0.93 13.06
C ILE A 301 -2.51 1.84 13.62
N SER A 302 -3.32 1.32 14.54
CA SER A 302 -4.45 2.04 15.12
C SER A 302 -4.68 1.65 16.59
N TYR A 303 -5.40 2.49 17.33
CA TYR A 303 -5.76 2.23 18.74
C TYR A 303 -6.57 0.95 18.96
N ARG A 304 -7.17 0.39 17.90
CA ARG A 304 -7.94 -0.87 17.94
C ARG A 304 -7.10 -2.11 17.64
N SER A 305 -5.84 -1.93 17.20
CA SER A 305 -5.03 -3.05 16.78
C SER A 305 -4.39 -3.77 17.97
N GLU A 306 -4.53 -5.09 18.01
CA GLU A 306 -3.85 -5.95 18.98
C GLU A 306 -2.60 -6.63 18.39
N THR A 307 -2.32 -6.37 17.13
CA THR A 307 -1.18 -6.96 16.42
C THR A 307 0.13 -6.44 16.97
N LYS A 308 1.08 -7.33 17.19
CA LYS A 308 2.46 -6.99 17.55
C LYS A 308 3.30 -6.84 16.29
N LEU A 309 4.13 -5.82 16.30
CA LEU A 309 5.12 -5.62 15.24
C LEU A 309 6.15 -6.75 15.26
N GLU A 310 6.51 -7.21 14.08
CA GLU A 310 7.56 -8.21 13.87
C GLU A 310 8.66 -7.65 12.97
N LYS A 311 9.87 -8.18 13.13
CA LYS A 311 11.01 -7.80 12.29
C LYS A 311 10.66 -8.00 10.80
N ASN A 312 11.07 -7.06 9.97
CA ASN A 312 10.83 -7.02 8.52
C ASN A 312 9.35 -6.79 8.11
N MET A 313 8.46 -6.42 8.99
CA MET A 313 7.22 -5.77 8.56
C MET A 313 7.55 -4.43 7.91
N ALA A 314 6.84 -4.08 6.84
CA ALA A 314 6.87 -2.74 6.24
C ALA A 314 5.56 -2.03 6.59
N ILE A 315 5.67 -0.86 7.21
CA ILE A 315 4.52 -0.09 7.71
C ILE A 315 4.69 1.40 7.42
N THR A 316 3.59 2.16 7.44
CA THR A 316 3.60 3.62 7.45
C THR A 316 3.42 4.18 8.86
N VAL A 317 3.90 5.42 9.08
CA VAL A 317 3.60 6.24 10.26
C VAL A 317 3.28 7.65 9.75
N GLU A 318 1.98 8.02 9.80
CA GLU A 318 1.40 9.13 9.03
C GLU A 318 0.39 9.98 9.82
N PRO A 319 0.68 10.46 11.04
CA PRO A 319 -0.26 11.30 11.73
C PRO A 319 -0.60 12.56 10.92
N GLY A 320 -1.83 13.05 11.08
CA GLY A 320 -2.29 14.25 10.39
C GLY A 320 -3.28 15.08 11.22
N ILE A 321 -3.36 16.37 10.90
CA ILE A 321 -4.34 17.33 11.45
C ILE A 321 -5.09 17.93 10.27
N TYR A 322 -6.43 17.85 10.28
CA TYR A 322 -7.29 18.33 9.19
C TYR A 322 -8.35 19.28 9.73
N ILE A 323 -8.13 20.59 9.55
CA ILE A 323 -9.05 21.63 10.02
C ILE A 323 -10.05 21.94 8.89
N PRO A 324 -11.33 21.57 9.04
CA PRO A 324 -12.32 21.69 7.98
C PRO A 324 -12.36 23.08 7.36
N LYS A 325 -12.41 23.16 6.02
CA LYS A 325 -12.46 24.39 5.22
C LYS A 325 -11.24 25.32 5.39
N ASN A 326 -10.16 24.87 6.04
CA ASN A 326 -8.99 25.68 6.27
C ASN A 326 -7.74 25.03 5.66
N PHE A 327 -7.16 24.03 6.34
CA PHE A 327 -5.97 23.30 5.86
C PHE A 327 -5.89 21.89 6.41
N GLY A 328 -5.08 21.07 5.78
CA GLY A 328 -4.61 19.78 6.30
C GLY A 328 -3.10 19.73 6.35
N ILE A 329 -2.60 18.85 7.23
CA ILE A 329 -1.18 18.53 7.38
C ILE A 329 -1.08 17.03 7.56
N ARG A 330 -0.23 16.37 6.79
CA ARG A 330 0.23 15.00 7.01
C ARG A 330 1.73 14.93 6.79
N ILE A 331 2.42 14.20 7.65
CA ILE A 331 3.84 13.87 7.50
C ILE A 331 3.94 12.37 7.68
N GLU A 332 4.42 11.71 6.66
CA GLU A 332 4.47 10.26 6.58
C GLU A 332 5.80 9.76 6.11
N ASP A 333 6.23 8.65 6.70
CA ASP A 333 7.26 7.78 6.15
C ASP A 333 6.83 6.33 6.18
N SER A 334 7.26 5.59 5.18
CA SER A 334 7.31 4.14 5.21
C SER A 334 8.57 3.65 5.92
N LEU A 335 8.43 2.58 6.69
CA LEU A 335 9.47 2.05 7.59
C LEU A 335 9.57 0.53 7.48
N ILE A 336 10.78 0.00 7.66
CA ILE A 336 10.97 -1.43 7.96
C ILE A 336 11.18 -1.59 9.47
N VAL A 337 10.36 -2.44 10.08
CA VAL A 337 10.45 -2.77 11.52
C VAL A 337 11.73 -3.53 11.79
N GLN A 338 12.60 -2.95 12.61
CA GLN A 338 13.86 -3.51 13.12
C GLN A 338 14.01 -3.10 14.59
N GLU A 339 15.03 -3.55 15.31
CA GLU A 339 15.33 -3.08 16.68
C GLU A 339 15.46 -1.54 16.73
N LYS A 340 16.07 -0.97 15.70
CA LYS A 340 16.00 0.44 15.35
C LYS A 340 15.28 0.52 14.00
N PRO A 341 14.09 1.15 13.90
CA PRO A 341 13.34 1.19 12.66
C PRO A 341 14.16 1.82 11.54
N VAL A 342 14.04 1.26 10.34
CA VAL A 342 14.70 1.79 9.15
C VAL A 342 13.68 2.62 8.38
N ILE A 343 13.82 3.93 8.47
CA ILE A 343 13.04 4.88 7.67
C ILE A 343 13.50 4.73 6.22
N MET A 344 12.58 4.58 5.29
CA MET A 344 12.90 4.37 3.88
C MET A 344 13.02 5.68 3.09
N HIS A 345 12.56 6.79 3.65
CA HIS A 345 12.58 8.12 3.06
C HIS A 345 13.62 9.02 3.73
N ASN A 346 14.32 9.82 2.90
CA ASN A 346 15.37 10.74 3.36
C ASN A 346 15.01 12.21 3.13
N PHE A 347 13.93 12.50 2.38
CA PHE A 347 13.49 13.88 2.17
C PHE A 347 13.10 14.53 3.49
N THR A 348 13.47 15.81 3.66
CA THR A 348 13.28 16.55 4.92
C THR A 348 11.83 16.55 5.40
N LYS A 349 11.65 16.64 6.72
CA LYS A 349 10.35 16.87 7.39
C LYS A 349 10.22 18.29 7.91
N GLU A 350 11.16 19.16 7.60
CA GLU A 350 11.01 20.58 7.89
C GLU A 350 10.03 21.20 6.90
N LEU A 351 9.25 22.20 7.37
CA LEU A 351 8.31 22.90 6.51
C LEU A 351 9.08 23.71 5.45
N ILE A 352 9.02 23.25 4.21
CA ILE A 352 9.54 24.02 3.08
C ILE A 352 8.44 24.99 2.65
N THR A 353 8.78 26.27 2.57
CA THR A 353 7.91 27.32 2.03
C THR A 353 8.46 27.84 0.71
N ILE A 354 7.60 27.89 -0.29
CA ILE A 354 7.89 28.28 -1.68
C ILE A 354 7.36 29.71 -1.91
#